data_14bb3de0f7d4f11285cd7d2cffd09104
#
_entry.id   14bb3de0f7d4f11285cd7d2cffd09104
#
_cell.length_a   1.000
_cell.length_b   1.000
_cell.length_c   1.000
_cell.angle_alpha   90.00
_cell.angle_beta   90.00
_cell.angle_gamma   90.00
#
_symmetry.space_group_name_H-M   'P 1'
#
loop_
_entity.id
_entity.type
_entity.pdbx_description
1 polymer ?
#
loop_
_entity_poly.entity_id
_entity_poly.type
_entity_poly.pdbx_seq_one_letter_code
_entity_poly.pdbx_strand_id
1 'polypeptide(L)'
;MSNRVTLTRRNFLRFGAATAGMAALAACAPAAPSAAPAAGGSAAAPAADTQVVVEAWAHWEQGLQWLEDAMNNYGFFEENPHISLNKIVAPFAEIHDKMLAAVSSGVGVPDIMRVEQGRAAAFFKGDEVGFSDLTDLIGDRLNDLVLGSAVDYWSWQGAIYGIGNEVNACALAVRKAVFDEIGVETPFATWDDLREAGAALKAEKNMSVISFHDLHSGDFQIMLFAAGGLMFDENGDFGGINDLGKEILEYQRSMIHDLEVASIAPVTGDSTWSPPIYWEAFRQGQIATTMGAPWHNGKVGRDDKIGPGQEGEWFLQPLPAGIGAGIPTATHGGTSVSIPKGAKHPEEAWKVIEFTHLTEAVLEDAIQRGITPSYKPVLDHPVLNEPYDYYDGQVIGELYMELAEQMPRIYQSPWAPEFHTAFQNIVLTPVLQDNRSDYDQLFGELEVELQRIKSL
;
A
#
# COMPACT_ATOMS: atom_id res chain seq x y z
N MET A 1 28.05 39.52 -15.80
CA MET A 1 26.96 39.90 -16.71
C MET A 1 26.49 38.61 -17.39
N SER A 2 25.38 38.04 -16.91
CA SER A 2 24.83 36.77 -17.41
C SER A 2 23.67 37.10 -18.35
N ASN A 3 23.84 36.81 -19.64
CA ASN A 3 22.79 36.94 -20.64
C ASN A 3 21.76 35.79 -20.47
N ARG A 4 20.58 36.12 -19.93
CA ARG A 4 19.42 35.25 -19.97
C ARG A 4 18.73 35.38 -21.33
N VAL A 5 18.76 34.32 -22.11
CA VAL A 5 18.00 34.21 -23.36
C VAL A 5 16.54 33.87 -22.98
N THR A 6 15.61 34.80 -23.22
CA THR A 6 14.17 34.60 -23.06
C THR A 6 13.62 33.95 -24.32
N LEU A 7 13.12 32.70 -24.19
CA LEU A 7 12.38 31.98 -25.23
C LEU A 7 10.93 32.51 -25.30
N THR A 8 10.58 33.18 -26.42
CA THR A 8 9.22 33.61 -26.70
C THR A 8 8.48 32.55 -27.54
N ARG A 9 7.12 32.43 -27.36
CA ARG A 9 6.23 31.50 -28.10
C ARG A 9 6.44 31.54 -29.63
N ARG A 10 6.90 32.67 -30.17
CA ARG A 10 7.12 32.86 -31.61
C ARG A 10 8.40 32.16 -32.10
N ASN A 11 9.41 32.00 -31.23
CA ASN A 11 10.65 31.28 -31.55
C ASN A 11 10.51 29.76 -31.44
N PHE A 12 9.59 29.28 -30.60
CA PHE A 12 9.28 27.85 -30.49
C PHE A 12 8.61 27.29 -31.74
N LEU A 13 7.72 28.07 -32.37
CA LEU A 13 7.00 27.62 -33.60
C LEU A 13 7.90 27.68 -34.88
N ARG A 14 9.06 28.33 -34.85
CA ARG A 14 9.98 28.36 -35.99
C ARG A 14 10.95 27.17 -36.04
N PHE A 15 11.16 26.45 -34.93
CA PHE A 15 11.99 25.24 -34.88
C PHE A 15 11.25 23.98 -35.26
N GLY A 16 9.90 23.96 -35.24
CA GLY A 16 9.05 22.79 -35.58
C GLY A 16 8.84 22.53 -37.09
N ALA A 17 9.27 23.45 -37.96
CA ALA A 17 8.97 23.38 -39.40
C ALA A 17 10.10 22.83 -40.30
N ALA A 18 11.23 22.40 -39.74
CA ALA A 18 12.40 22.00 -40.53
C ALA A 18 12.70 20.51 -40.59
N THR A 19 11.85 19.62 -40.02
CA THR A 19 12.09 18.16 -39.99
C THR A 19 11.04 17.30 -40.70
N ALA A 20 10.16 17.90 -41.51
CA ALA A 20 9.11 17.17 -42.24
C ALA A 20 9.34 17.13 -43.77
N GLY A 21 10.54 16.85 -44.25
CA GLY A 21 10.81 16.93 -45.66
C GLY A 21 11.91 16.02 -46.18
N MET A 22 11.94 14.70 -45.77
CA MET A 22 12.75 13.67 -46.48
C MET A 22 12.28 12.26 -46.21
N ALA A 23 11.11 11.90 -46.71
CA ALA A 23 10.67 10.49 -46.78
C ALA A 23 9.63 10.31 -47.89
N ALA A 24 9.98 10.61 -49.13
CA ALA A 24 9.14 10.20 -50.30
C ALA A 24 10.03 10.17 -51.54
N LEU A 25 10.80 9.07 -51.74
CA LEU A 25 11.36 8.66 -53.04
C LEU A 25 12.00 7.27 -52.90
N ALA A 26 11.21 6.19 -52.90
CA ALA A 26 11.64 4.84 -53.23
C ALA A 26 10.44 3.93 -53.51
N ALA A 27 9.80 4.13 -54.62
CA ALA A 27 8.84 3.18 -55.15
C ALA A 27 8.93 3.20 -56.69
N CYS A 28 9.81 2.36 -57.28
CA CYS A 28 9.71 1.83 -58.61
C CYS A 28 11.00 1.09 -58.95
N ALA A 29 11.01 -0.25 -58.81
CA ALA A 29 11.92 -1.14 -59.51
C ALA A 29 11.13 -2.37 -59.95
N PRO A 30 11.28 -2.85 -61.20
CA PRO A 30 10.46 -3.93 -61.76
C PRO A 30 10.92 -5.32 -61.34
N ALA A 31 9.96 -6.24 -61.24
CA ALA A 31 10.13 -7.63 -60.85
C ALA A 31 10.84 -8.43 -61.97
N ALA A 32 11.79 -9.28 -61.59
CA ALA A 32 12.40 -10.31 -62.42
C ALA A 32 11.74 -11.68 -62.17
N PRO A 33 11.68 -12.60 -63.15
CA PRO A 33 10.80 -13.76 -63.10
C PRO A 33 11.30 -14.93 -62.26
N SER A 34 10.31 -15.61 -61.68
CA SER A 34 10.35 -16.81 -60.87
C SER A 34 10.96 -18.03 -61.60
N ALA A 35 11.86 -18.73 -60.92
CA ALA A 35 12.23 -20.13 -61.27
C ALA A 35 11.52 -21.07 -60.27
N ALA A 36 10.97 -22.15 -60.79
CA ALA A 36 10.14 -23.13 -60.12
C ALA A 36 10.91 -24.11 -59.22
N PRO A 37 10.23 -24.93 -58.38
CA PRO A 37 10.70 -25.37 -57.09
C PRO A 37 11.45 -26.71 -57.12
N ALA A 38 12.47 -26.84 -56.29
CA ALA A 38 13.02 -28.12 -55.88
C ALA A 38 12.38 -28.55 -54.56
N ALA A 39 11.71 -29.69 -54.57
CA ALA A 39 11.21 -30.35 -53.38
C ALA A 39 12.37 -30.84 -52.52
N GLY A 40 12.56 -30.23 -51.40
CA GLY A 40 13.41 -30.68 -50.31
C GLY A 40 12.69 -30.39 -48.99
N GLY A 41 12.21 -31.45 -48.31
CA GLY A 41 11.62 -31.33 -47.00
C GLY A 41 12.61 -30.73 -46.01
N SER A 42 12.42 -29.47 -45.70
CA SER A 42 13.09 -28.83 -44.58
C SER A 42 12.18 -29.02 -43.35
N ALA A 43 12.67 -29.77 -42.37
CA ALA A 43 12.07 -29.74 -41.06
C ALA A 43 11.95 -28.26 -40.64
N ALA A 44 10.75 -27.83 -40.27
CA ALA A 44 10.54 -26.49 -39.72
C ALA A 44 11.53 -26.32 -38.55
N ALA A 45 12.42 -25.34 -38.66
CA ALA A 45 13.17 -24.88 -37.52
C ALA A 45 12.17 -24.50 -36.43
N PRO A 46 12.44 -24.83 -35.16
CA PRO A 46 11.58 -24.34 -34.06
C PRO A 46 11.45 -22.83 -34.23
N ALA A 47 10.22 -22.34 -34.13
CA ALA A 47 9.94 -20.92 -34.19
C ALA A 47 10.87 -20.27 -33.13
N ALA A 48 11.69 -19.32 -33.56
CA ALA A 48 12.49 -18.55 -32.61
C ALA A 48 11.51 -17.92 -31.63
N ASP A 49 11.68 -18.24 -30.34
CA ASP A 49 10.84 -17.66 -29.28
C ASP A 49 10.91 -16.15 -29.44
N THR A 50 9.75 -15.54 -29.70
CA THR A 50 9.65 -14.10 -29.89
C THR A 50 9.98 -13.46 -28.55
N GLN A 51 11.01 -12.59 -28.51
CA GLN A 51 11.38 -11.87 -27.28
C GLN A 51 10.18 -11.04 -26.79
N VAL A 52 9.83 -11.22 -25.53
CA VAL A 52 8.75 -10.54 -24.83
C VAL A 52 9.34 -9.58 -23.80
N VAL A 53 8.90 -8.33 -23.82
CA VAL A 53 9.24 -7.32 -22.82
C VAL A 53 8.03 -7.15 -21.92
N VAL A 54 8.09 -7.68 -20.70
CA VAL A 54 7.08 -7.46 -19.67
C VAL A 54 7.31 -6.09 -19.07
N GLU A 55 6.34 -5.19 -19.20
CA GLU A 55 6.41 -3.84 -18.64
C GLU A 55 5.74 -3.78 -17.26
N ALA A 56 6.50 -3.38 -16.22
CA ALA A 56 6.03 -3.28 -14.84
C ALA A 56 6.08 -1.84 -14.33
N TRP A 57 4.97 -1.36 -13.77
CA TRP A 57 4.80 -0.01 -13.22
C TRP A 57 4.66 -0.01 -11.71
N ALA A 58 5.36 0.92 -11.01
CA ALA A 58 5.28 1.10 -9.57
C ALA A 58 5.56 2.55 -9.14
N HIS A 59 5.15 2.88 -7.91
CA HIS A 59 5.56 4.13 -7.25
C HIS A 59 6.86 3.99 -6.44
N TRP A 60 7.38 2.78 -6.31
CA TRP A 60 8.48 2.44 -5.42
C TRP A 60 9.55 1.65 -6.19
N GLU A 61 10.71 2.27 -6.38
CA GLU A 61 11.79 1.71 -7.21
C GLU A 61 12.34 0.40 -6.62
N GLN A 62 12.58 0.35 -5.30
CA GLN A 62 13.15 -0.82 -4.66
C GLN A 62 12.27 -2.07 -4.82
N GLY A 63 10.95 -1.89 -4.91
CA GLY A 63 10.02 -2.98 -5.15
C GLY A 63 10.15 -3.61 -6.54
N LEU A 64 10.38 -2.80 -7.59
CA LEU A 64 10.66 -3.32 -8.93
C LEU A 64 12.10 -3.82 -9.05
N GLN A 65 13.05 -3.23 -8.34
CA GLN A 65 14.41 -3.73 -8.29
C GLN A 65 14.48 -5.11 -7.64
N TRP A 66 13.71 -5.32 -6.56
CA TRP A 66 13.61 -6.64 -5.94
C TRP A 66 13.08 -7.70 -6.91
N LEU A 67 12.03 -7.40 -7.71
CA LEU A 67 11.52 -8.33 -8.74
C LEU A 67 12.64 -8.74 -9.72
N GLU A 68 13.37 -7.77 -10.24
CA GLU A 68 14.45 -8.01 -11.21
C GLU A 68 15.60 -8.81 -10.58
N ASP A 69 16.01 -8.46 -9.36
CA ASP A 69 17.06 -9.17 -8.62
C ASP A 69 16.65 -10.62 -8.37
N ALA A 70 15.40 -10.87 -7.97
CA ALA A 70 14.87 -12.21 -7.79
C ALA A 70 14.91 -13.03 -9.08
N MET A 71 14.46 -12.44 -10.18
CA MET A 71 14.47 -13.09 -11.50
C MET A 71 15.90 -13.42 -11.95
N ASN A 72 16.87 -12.55 -11.68
CA ASN A 72 18.28 -12.77 -12.03
C ASN A 72 18.94 -13.84 -11.15
N ASN A 73 18.66 -13.84 -9.83
CA ASN A 73 19.41 -14.62 -8.87
C ASN A 73 18.87 -16.05 -8.70
N TYR A 74 17.59 -16.28 -9.04
CA TYR A 74 16.88 -17.55 -8.79
C TYR A 74 16.48 -18.30 -10.06
N GLY A 75 17.13 -18.00 -11.22
CA GLY A 75 17.03 -18.79 -12.43
C GLY A 75 15.84 -18.51 -13.32
N PHE A 76 15.03 -17.48 -13.05
CA PHE A 76 13.84 -17.17 -13.89
C PHE A 76 14.17 -16.96 -15.36
N PHE A 77 15.20 -16.18 -15.67
CA PHE A 77 15.60 -15.90 -17.06
C PHE A 77 16.29 -17.07 -17.74
N GLU A 78 16.84 -18.02 -16.96
CA GLU A 78 17.39 -19.27 -17.50
C GLU A 78 16.26 -20.19 -17.99
N GLU A 79 15.15 -20.23 -17.25
CA GLU A 79 13.94 -21.00 -17.60
C GLU A 79 13.07 -20.28 -18.63
N ASN A 80 13.09 -18.94 -18.64
CA ASN A 80 12.28 -18.10 -19.53
C ASN A 80 13.16 -17.11 -20.35
N PRO A 81 14.09 -17.60 -21.20
CA PRO A 81 15.06 -16.76 -21.88
C PRO A 81 14.46 -15.78 -22.88
N HIS A 82 13.19 -15.95 -23.23
CA HIS A 82 12.44 -15.07 -24.12
C HIS A 82 11.81 -13.88 -23.39
N ILE A 83 11.79 -13.87 -22.04
CA ILE A 83 11.21 -12.78 -21.23
C ILE A 83 12.30 -11.81 -20.81
N SER A 84 12.00 -10.53 -20.82
CA SER A 84 12.78 -9.44 -20.23
C SER A 84 11.85 -8.50 -19.49
N LEU A 85 12.36 -7.77 -18.49
CA LEU A 85 11.59 -6.83 -17.66
C LEU A 85 11.92 -5.39 -18.03
N ASN A 86 10.90 -4.56 -18.27
CA ASN A 86 11.01 -3.11 -18.37
C ASN A 86 10.32 -2.46 -17.16
N LYS A 87 11.05 -1.64 -16.39
CA LYS A 87 10.56 -1.02 -15.16
C LYS A 87 10.24 0.44 -15.38
N ILE A 88 9.05 0.90 -14.97
CA ILE A 88 8.66 2.30 -14.96
C ILE A 88 8.26 2.70 -13.56
N VAL A 89 8.95 3.70 -13.02
CA VAL A 89 8.70 4.27 -11.68
C VAL A 89 8.34 5.74 -11.81
N ALA A 90 7.33 6.18 -11.08
CA ALA A 90 6.96 7.58 -10.95
C ALA A 90 6.41 7.85 -9.55
N PRO A 91 6.29 9.12 -9.11
CA PRO A 91 5.71 9.47 -7.81
C PRO A 91 4.34 8.83 -7.57
N PHE A 92 4.01 8.58 -6.29
CA PHE A 92 2.84 7.80 -5.87
C PHE A 92 1.53 8.20 -6.57
N ALA A 93 1.14 9.46 -6.51
CA ALA A 93 -0.10 9.93 -7.13
C ALA A 93 -0.04 9.83 -8.66
N GLU A 94 1.07 10.30 -9.26
CA GLU A 94 1.26 10.33 -10.71
C GLU A 94 1.16 8.95 -11.34
N ILE A 95 1.81 7.94 -10.76
CA ILE A 95 1.81 6.59 -11.36
C ILE A 95 0.44 5.93 -11.26
N HIS A 96 -0.28 6.08 -10.13
CA HIS A 96 -1.61 5.50 -9.97
C HIS A 96 -2.64 6.18 -10.88
N ASP A 97 -2.57 7.50 -11.06
CA ASP A 97 -3.42 8.22 -12.01
C ASP A 97 -3.13 7.79 -13.45
N LYS A 98 -1.85 7.59 -13.79
CA LYS A 98 -1.41 7.06 -15.08
C LYS A 98 -1.89 5.62 -15.31
N MET A 99 -1.82 4.77 -14.29
CA MET A 99 -2.33 3.39 -14.33
C MET A 99 -3.83 3.38 -14.64
N LEU A 100 -4.61 4.16 -13.90
CA LEU A 100 -6.06 4.26 -14.09
C LEU A 100 -6.42 4.81 -15.48
N ALA A 101 -5.72 5.83 -15.95
CA ALA A 101 -5.92 6.39 -17.28
C ALA A 101 -5.57 5.39 -18.40
N ALA A 102 -4.50 4.61 -18.26
CA ALA A 102 -4.09 3.59 -19.22
C ALA A 102 -5.15 2.48 -19.33
N VAL A 103 -5.64 1.95 -18.21
CA VAL A 103 -6.69 0.92 -18.18
C VAL A 103 -7.99 1.47 -18.78
N SER A 104 -8.41 2.67 -18.37
CA SER A 104 -9.67 3.28 -18.84
C SER A 104 -9.67 3.58 -20.35
N SER A 105 -8.50 3.95 -20.90
CA SER A 105 -8.38 4.24 -22.35
C SER A 105 -8.02 3.03 -23.20
N GLY A 106 -7.50 1.96 -22.59
CA GLY A 106 -6.91 0.80 -23.29
C GLY A 106 -5.61 1.13 -24.05
N VAL A 107 -4.96 2.26 -23.74
CA VAL A 107 -3.74 2.72 -24.45
C VAL A 107 -2.55 2.78 -23.51
N GLY A 108 -1.46 2.12 -23.90
CA GLY A 108 -0.22 2.10 -23.11
C GLY A 108 -0.37 1.36 -21.78
N VAL A 109 -1.24 0.35 -21.74
CA VAL A 109 -1.43 -0.52 -20.57
C VAL A 109 -0.16 -1.35 -20.37
N PRO A 110 0.45 -1.36 -19.18
CA PRO A 110 1.58 -2.24 -18.88
C PRO A 110 1.12 -3.68 -18.68
N ASP A 111 2.06 -4.59 -18.45
CA ASP A 111 1.76 -5.99 -18.19
C ASP A 111 1.60 -6.28 -16.69
N ILE A 112 2.32 -5.54 -15.85
CA ILE A 112 2.22 -5.63 -14.39
C ILE A 112 2.02 -4.24 -13.80
N MET A 113 1.08 -4.11 -12.87
CA MET A 113 0.91 -2.93 -12.02
C MET A 113 1.12 -3.28 -10.55
N ARG A 114 1.91 -2.46 -9.86
CA ARG A 114 1.99 -2.50 -8.39
C ARG A 114 1.06 -1.44 -7.83
N VAL A 115 -0.08 -1.89 -7.28
CA VAL A 115 -1.18 -1.02 -6.88
C VAL A 115 -1.31 -1.00 -5.37
N GLU A 116 -1.20 0.18 -4.79
CA GLU A 116 -1.41 0.38 -3.36
C GLU A 116 -2.90 0.19 -2.99
N GLN A 117 -3.14 -0.33 -1.78
CA GLN A 117 -4.46 -0.78 -1.31
C GLN A 117 -5.56 0.29 -1.42
N GLY A 118 -5.27 1.55 -1.10
CA GLY A 118 -6.24 2.66 -1.19
C GLY A 118 -6.56 3.10 -2.63
N ARG A 119 -5.80 2.61 -3.61
CA ARG A 119 -5.99 2.90 -5.04
C ARG A 119 -6.63 1.75 -5.82
N ALA A 120 -6.59 0.52 -5.27
CA ALA A 120 -7.08 -0.67 -5.97
C ALA A 120 -8.57 -0.59 -6.32
N ALA A 121 -9.39 -0.09 -5.43
CA ALA A 121 -10.83 -0.01 -5.58
C ALA A 121 -11.30 0.82 -6.80
N ALA A 122 -10.51 1.81 -7.22
CA ALA A 122 -10.84 2.62 -8.40
C ALA A 122 -10.92 1.79 -9.70
N PHE A 123 -10.22 0.65 -9.74
CA PHE A 123 -10.22 -0.27 -10.88
C PHE A 123 -11.39 -1.26 -10.87
N PHE A 124 -12.18 -1.30 -9.80
CA PHE A 124 -13.38 -2.16 -9.69
C PHE A 124 -14.64 -1.50 -10.25
N LYS A 125 -14.55 -0.23 -10.66
CA LYS A 125 -15.67 0.53 -11.22
C LYS A 125 -15.98 0.15 -12.66
N GLY A 126 -17.26 0.25 -13.05
CA GLY A 126 -17.75 0.02 -14.39
C GLY A 126 -18.28 -1.40 -14.57
N ASP A 127 -18.62 -1.73 -15.83
CA ASP A 127 -19.21 -3.02 -16.19
C ASP A 127 -18.20 -4.17 -16.11
N GLU A 128 -16.91 -3.83 -16.16
CA GLU A 128 -15.81 -4.79 -16.12
C GLU A 128 -14.69 -4.24 -15.22
N VAL A 129 -14.15 -5.11 -14.37
CA VAL A 129 -12.99 -4.79 -13.52
C VAL A 129 -11.76 -4.50 -14.37
N GLY A 130 -10.99 -3.48 -14.02
CA GLY A 130 -9.79 -3.04 -14.75
C GLY A 130 -8.57 -3.96 -14.60
N PHE A 131 -8.71 -5.11 -13.95
CA PHE A 131 -7.69 -6.14 -13.77
C PHE A 131 -8.16 -7.50 -14.29
N SER A 132 -7.22 -8.37 -14.60
CA SER A 132 -7.46 -9.79 -14.86
C SER A 132 -7.75 -10.52 -13.56
N ASP A 133 -8.72 -11.44 -13.59
CA ASP A 133 -9.01 -12.33 -12.49
C ASP A 133 -7.86 -13.35 -12.31
N LEU A 134 -7.26 -13.37 -11.13
CA LEU A 134 -6.15 -14.25 -10.77
C LEU A 134 -6.60 -15.47 -9.94
N THR A 135 -7.88 -15.60 -9.64
CA THR A 135 -8.42 -16.61 -8.71
C THR A 135 -8.02 -18.02 -9.12
N ASP A 136 -8.27 -18.39 -10.39
CA ASP A 136 -7.93 -19.72 -10.90
C ASP A 136 -6.41 -19.92 -11.04
N LEU A 137 -5.65 -18.85 -11.34
CA LEU A 137 -4.19 -18.88 -11.45
C LEU A 137 -3.51 -19.10 -10.10
N ILE A 138 -4.04 -18.51 -9.03
CA ILE A 138 -3.60 -18.74 -7.66
C ILE A 138 -3.97 -20.15 -7.21
N GLY A 139 -5.21 -20.57 -7.48
CA GLY A 139 -5.71 -21.92 -7.20
C GLY A 139 -5.54 -22.31 -5.71
N ASP A 140 -5.05 -23.53 -5.48
CA ASP A 140 -4.89 -24.09 -4.13
C ASP A 140 -3.91 -23.31 -3.26
N ARG A 141 -2.99 -22.55 -3.85
CA ARG A 141 -2.02 -21.68 -3.13
C ARG A 141 -2.69 -20.55 -2.35
N LEU A 142 -3.97 -20.29 -2.59
CA LEU A 142 -4.74 -19.35 -1.77
C LEU A 142 -4.72 -19.72 -0.28
N ASN A 143 -4.64 -21.01 0.04
CA ASN A 143 -4.53 -21.50 1.43
C ASN A 143 -3.21 -21.12 2.10
N ASP A 144 -2.18 -20.88 1.30
CA ASP A 144 -0.84 -20.50 1.76
C ASP A 144 -0.69 -19.00 1.93
N LEU A 145 -1.71 -18.19 1.60
CA LEU A 145 -1.67 -16.75 1.73
C LEU A 145 -2.22 -16.27 3.08
N VAL A 146 -1.66 -15.17 3.60
CA VAL A 146 -2.21 -14.40 4.72
C VAL A 146 -3.30 -13.49 4.15
N LEU A 147 -4.55 -13.98 4.12
CA LEU A 147 -5.63 -13.42 3.30
C LEU A 147 -5.88 -11.92 3.54
N GLY A 148 -5.92 -11.47 4.79
CA GLY A 148 -6.15 -10.07 5.13
C GLY A 148 -5.10 -9.10 4.58
N SER A 149 -3.86 -9.58 4.30
CA SER A 149 -2.80 -8.79 3.66
C SER A 149 -2.61 -9.11 2.19
N ALA A 150 -2.83 -10.38 1.81
CA ALA A 150 -2.51 -10.86 0.48
C ALA A 150 -3.57 -10.54 -0.55
N VAL A 151 -4.86 -10.59 -0.19
CA VAL A 151 -5.92 -10.56 -1.21
C VAL A 151 -7.10 -9.63 -0.90
N ASP A 152 -7.45 -9.38 0.38
CA ASP A 152 -8.71 -8.69 0.71
C ASP A 152 -8.85 -7.32 0.03
N TYR A 153 -7.81 -6.50 0.05
CA TYR A 153 -7.83 -5.18 -0.59
C TYR A 153 -7.93 -5.23 -2.12
N TRP A 154 -7.56 -6.35 -2.73
CA TRP A 154 -7.55 -6.53 -4.19
C TRP A 154 -8.57 -7.59 -4.63
N SER A 155 -9.60 -7.81 -3.82
CA SER A 155 -10.73 -8.72 -4.13
C SER A 155 -12.02 -7.94 -4.29
N TRP A 156 -12.82 -8.36 -5.25
CA TRP A 156 -14.14 -7.80 -5.50
C TRP A 156 -15.08 -8.89 -6.05
N GLN A 157 -16.30 -8.97 -5.50
CA GLN A 157 -17.34 -9.93 -5.90
C GLN A 157 -16.86 -11.40 -5.96
N GLY A 158 -15.99 -11.77 -5.03
CA GLY A 158 -15.47 -13.14 -4.91
C GLY A 158 -14.28 -13.47 -5.81
N ALA A 159 -13.85 -12.56 -6.69
CA ALA A 159 -12.65 -12.73 -7.51
C ALA A 159 -11.45 -11.96 -6.94
N ILE A 160 -10.24 -12.44 -7.21
CA ILE A 160 -8.97 -11.91 -6.74
C ILE A 160 -8.24 -11.26 -7.91
N TYR A 161 -7.86 -10.00 -7.77
CA TYR A 161 -7.26 -9.18 -8.83
C TYR A 161 -5.82 -8.76 -8.56
N GLY A 162 -5.27 -9.16 -7.44
CA GLY A 162 -3.89 -8.88 -7.08
C GLY A 162 -3.41 -9.69 -5.88
N ILE A 163 -2.08 -9.85 -5.78
CA ILE A 163 -1.42 -10.49 -4.65
C ILE A 163 -0.60 -9.43 -3.90
N GLY A 164 -0.94 -9.17 -2.65
CA GLY A 164 -0.19 -8.27 -1.76
C GLY A 164 1.17 -8.88 -1.39
N ASN A 165 2.19 -8.03 -1.38
CA ASN A 165 3.58 -8.53 -1.21
C ASN A 165 3.99 -8.76 0.23
N GLU A 166 3.28 -8.22 1.23
CA GLU A 166 3.76 -8.27 2.61
C GLU A 166 2.61 -8.38 3.62
N VAL A 167 2.94 -8.89 4.80
CA VAL A 167 2.05 -8.89 5.96
C VAL A 167 1.87 -7.45 6.44
N ASN A 168 0.61 -7.04 6.60
CA ASN A 168 0.23 -5.68 7.03
C ASN A 168 -0.52 -5.67 8.37
N ALA A 169 -0.23 -6.63 9.25
CA ALA A 169 -0.76 -6.66 10.61
C ALA A 169 -0.29 -5.43 11.39
N CYS A 170 -1.21 -4.70 12.01
CA CYS A 170 -0.92 -3.49 12.76
C CYS A 170 -0.55 -3.79 14.21
N ALA A 171 0.40 -3.03 14.74
CA ALA A 171 0.84 -3.05 16.13
C ALA A 171 0.97 -1.61 16.65
N LEU A 172 1.09 -1.44 17.97
CA LEU A 172 1.42 -0.18 18.60
C LEU A 172 2.90 -0.16 18.96
N ALA A 173 3.65 0.79 18.39
CA ALA A 173 5.02 1.09 18.80
C ALA A 173 5.00 2.09 19.95
N VAL A 174 5.69 1.78 21.03
CA VAL A 174 5.70 2.56 22.28
C VAL A 174 7.13 2.92 22.64
N ARG A 175 7.40 4.19 22.85
CA ARG A 175 8.68 4.65 23.39
C ARG A 175 8.70 4.43 24.91
N LYS A 176 8.99 3.20 25.31
CA LYS A 176 8.99 2.71 26.69
C LYS A 176 9.81 3.60 27.64
N ALA A 177 10.97 4.05 27.20
CA ALA A 177 11.88 4.85 28.03
C ALA A 177 11.21 6.09 28.64
N VAL A 178 10.32 6.78 27.90
CA VAL A 178 9.66 7.97 28.43
C VAL A 178 8.59 7.66 29.49
N PHE A 179 7.99 6.47 29.46
CA PHE A 179 7.02 6.00 30.45
C PHE A 179 7.73 5.47 31.68
N ASP A 180 8.84 4.75 31.54
CA ASP A 180 9.68 4.29 32.65
C ASP A 180 10.18 5.48 33.47
N GLU A 181 10.61 6.59 32.84
CA GLU A 181 11.08 7.80 33.54
C GLU A 181 10.01 8.45 34.43
N ILE A 182 8.74 8.30 34.11
CA ILE A 182 7.61 8.85 34.87
C ILE A 182 6.88 7.81 35.73
N GLY A 183 7.38 6.55 35.73
CA GLY A 183 6.83 5.45 36.53
C GLY A 183 5.48 4.93 36.05
N VAL A 184 5.19 5.05 34.76
CA VAL A 184 4.00 4.47 34.10
C VAL A 184 4.34 3.09 33.55
N GLU A 185 3.54 2.09 33.93
CA GLU A 185 3.75 0.71 33.48
C GLU A 185 3.33 0.51 32.01
N THR A 186 4.07 -0.31 31.29
CA THR A 186 3.80 -0.78 29.93
C THR A 186 3.94 -2.30 29.88
N PRO A 187 3.30 -3.05 28.96
CA PRO A 187 2.43 -2.59 27.84
C PRO A 187 1.06 -2.11 28.27
N PHE A 188 0.38 -1.36 27.40
CA PHE A 188 -1.00 -0.90 27.60
C PHE A 188 -1.97 -1.99 27.16
N ALA A 189 -2.76 -2.53 28.10
CA ALA A 189 -3.74 -3.58 27.80
C ALA A 189 -4.99 -3.02 27.11
N THR A 190 -5.38 -1.80 27.44
CA THR A 190 -6.58 -1.15 26.91
C THR A 190 -6.29 0.25 26.38
N TRP A 191 -7.18 0.75 25.54
CA TRP A 191 -7.16 2.15 25.07
C TRP A 191 -7.31 3.15 26.24
N ASP A 192 -8.01 2.73 27.31
CA ASP A 192 -8.11 3.55 28.53
C ASP A 192 -6.77 3.63 29.26
N ASP A 193 -6.00 2.54 29.35
CA ASP A 193 -4.65 2.57 29.93
C ASP A 193 -3.75 3.54 29.14
N LEU A 194 -3.82 3.51 27.81
CA LEU A 194 -3.07 4.45 26.97
C LEU A 194 -3.49 5.91 27.25
N ARG A 195 -4.79 6.14 27.39
CA ARG A 195 -5.33 7.48 27.71
C ARG A 195 -4.88 7.99 29.07
N GLU A 196 -4.91 7.13 30.08
CA GLU A 196 -4.45 7.47 31.44
C GLU A 196 -2.93 7.73 31.46
N ALA A 197 -2.15 6.89 30.77
CA ALA A 197 -0.73 7.12 30.57
C ALA A 197 -0.44 8.44 29.87
N GLY A 198 -1.30 8.83 28.91
CA GLY A 198 -1.23 10.12 28.25
C GLY A 198 -1.40 11.30 29.19
N ALA A 199 -2.29 11.21 30.18
CA ALA A 199 -2.46 12.26 31.17
C ALA A 199 -1.20 12.45 32.05
N ALA A 200 -0.57 11.36 32.49
CA ALA A 200 0.69 11.42 33.23
C ALA A 200 1.82 12.00 32.36
N LEU A 201 1.93 11.53 31.09
CA LEU A 201 2.95 11.97 30.15
C LEU A 201 2.82 13.46 29.82
N LYS A 202 1.59 13.95 29.63
CA LYS A 202 1.30 15.36 29.41
C LYS A 202 1.71 16.23 30.62
N ALA A 203 1.38 15.77 31.82
CA ALA A 203 1.68 16.51 33.05
C ALA A 203 3.20 16.61 33.29
N GLU A 204 3.95 15.52 33.12
CA GLU A 204 5.37 15.43 33.49
C GLU A 204 6.31 15.90 32.35
N LYS A 205 5.93 15.68 31.10
CA LYS A 205 6.83 15.92 29.95
C LYS A 205 6.24 16.84 28.87
N ASN A 206 4.98 17.24 28.98
CA ASN A 206 4.25 18.00 27.96
C ASN A 206 4.33 17.33 26.54
N MET A 207 4.25 16.01 26.52
CA MET A 207 4.32 15.18 25.31
C MET A 207 2.96 14.56 25.05
N SER A 208 2.56 14.42 23.78
CA SER A 208 1.38 13.67 23.37
C SER A 208 1.67 12.17 23.44
N VAL A 209 0.71 11.39 23.95
CA VAL A 209 0.87 9.92 23.99
C VAL A 209 0.79 9.34 22.58
N ILE A 210 -0.10 9.87 21.74
CA ILE A 210 -0.33 9.44 20.35
C ILE A 210 -0.75 10.66 19.50
N SER A 211 -0.65 10.56 18.20
CA SER A 211 -1.27 11.51 17.27
C SER A 211 -2.24 10.79 16.35
N PHE A 212 -3.32 11.47 15.95
CA PHE A 212 -4.33 10.97 15.03
C PHE A 212 -4.37 11.80 13.74
N HIS A 213 -4.48 11.11 12.61
CA HIS A 213 -4.59 11.75 11.30
C HIS A 213 -6.01 12.25 11.08
N ASP A 214 -6.13 13.53 10.73
CA ASP A 214 -7.39 14.17 10.37
C ASP A 214 -7.61 14.25 8.84
N LEU A 215 -6.52 14.14 8.07
CA LEU A 215 -6.51 14.14 6.61
C LEU A 215 -6.44 12.73 5.99
N HIS A 216 -6.42 11.69 6.83
CA HIS A 216 -6.41 10.29 6.44
C HIS A 216 -7.22 9.47 7.43
N SER A 217 -8.11 8.62 6.92
CA SER A 217 -8.93 7.75 7.77
C SER A 217 -8.21 6.52 8.33
N GLY A 218 -6.90 6.42 8.17
CA GLY A 218 -6.16 5.21 8.49
C GLY A 218 -6.16 4.85 9.97
N ASP A 219 -5.91 5.81 10.88
CA ASP A 219 -5.97 5.54 12.33
C ASP A 219 -7.38 5.12 12.75
N PHE A 220 -8.39 5.79 12.21
CA PHE A 220 -9.78 5.40 12.42
C PHE A 220 -10.04 3.98 11.92
N GLN A 221 -9.57 3.62 10.72
CA GLN A 221 -9.72 2.28 10.16
C GLN A 221 -9.01 1.21 10.99
N ILE A 222 -7.78 1.47 11.43
CA ILE A 222 -7.03 0.54 12.30
C ILE A 222 -7.83 0.27 13.57
N MET A 223 -8.32 1.31 14.24
CA MET A 223 -9.13 1.16 15.44
C MET A 223 -10.47 0.47 15.16
N LEU A 224 -11.13 0.80 14.04
CA LEU A 224 -12.40 0.19 13.64
C LEU A 224 -12.24 -1.32 13.39
N PHE A 225 -11.24 -1.71 12.63
CA PHE A 225 -10.97 -3.13 12.32
C PHE A 225 -10.58 -3.90 13.57
N ALA A 226 -9.73 -3.34 14.44
CA ALA A 226 -9.38 -3.93 15.73
C ALA A 226 -10.61 -4.04 16.67
N ALA A 227 -11.56 -3.14 16.54
CA ALA A 227 -12.83 -3.21 17.26
C ALA A 227 -13.85 -4.19 16.66
N GLY A 228 -13.53 -4.86 15.54
CA GLY A 228 -14.40 -5.79 14.81
C GLY A 228 -15.41 -5.13 13.88
N GLY A 229 -15.23 -3.84 13.60
CA GLY A 229 -16.03 -3.11 12.62
C GLY A 229 -15.49 -3.25 11.21
N LEU A 230 -16.29 -2.83 10.23
CA LEU A 230 -15.96 -2.86 8.80
C LEU A 230 -16.31 -1.53 8.15
N MET A 231 -15.47 -1.04 7.25
CA MET A 231 -15.81 0.11 6.41
C MET A 231 -16.83 -0.25 5.34
N PHE A 232 -16.72 -1.44 4.76
CA PHE A 232 -17.63 -1.96 3.73
C PHE A 232 -18.05 -3.37 4.07
N ASP A 233 -19.25 -3.75 3.69
CA ASP A 233 -19.72 -5.13 3.75
C ASP A 233 -19.27 -5.94 2.51
N GLU A 234 -19.65 -7.20 2.44
CA GLU A 234 -19.33 -8.11 1.34
C GLU A 234 -19.88 -7.69 -0.02
N ASN A 235 -20.89 -6.80 -0.06
CA ASN A 235 -21.47 -6.23 -1.27
C ASN A 235 -20.82 -4.90 -1.65
N GLY A 236 -19.84 -4.42 -0.86
CA GLY A 236 -19.23 -3.11 -1.01
C GLY A 236 -20.12 -1.96 -0.55
N ASP A 237 -21.19 -2.26 0.18
CA ASP A 237 -22.03 -1.27 0.80
C ASP A 237 -21.39 -0.78 2.09
N PHE A 238 -21.54 0.53 2.31
CA PHE A 238 -20.92 1.17 3.44
C PHE A 238 -21.68 0.83 4.74
N GLY A 239 -20.99 0.21 5.68
CA GLY A 239 -21.54 -0.22 6.96
C GLY A 239 -20.77 0.28 8.20
N GLY A 240 -19.66 0.99 7.98
CA GLY A 240 -18.66 1.25 9.02
C GLY A 240 -18.98 2.38 9.98
N ILE A 241 -20.02 3.21 9.75
CA ILE A 241 -20.37 4.31 10.64
C ILE A 241 -21.65 3.98 11.38
N ASN A 242 -21.45 3.40 12.52
CA ASN A 242 -22.45 2.99 13.49
C ASN A 242 -22.01 3.47 14.88
N ASP A 243 -22.60 2.93 15.93
CA ASP A 243 -22.25 3.30 17.31
C ASP A 243 -20.77 3.04 17.63
N LEU A 244 -20.16 2.02 17.05
CA LEU A 244 -18.73 1.73 17.19
C LEU A 244 -17.86 2.81 16.54
N GLY A 245 -18.22 3.27 15.36
CA GLY A 245 -17.52 4.40 14.71
C GLY A 245 -17.63 5.69 15.52
N LYS A 246 -18.79 5.95 16.14
CA LYS A 246 -18.96 7.09 17.05
C LYS A 246 -18.07 6.96 18.28
N GLU A 247 -17.99 5.79 18.89
CA GLU A 247 -17.15 5.52 20.07
C GLU A 247 -15.67 5.80 19.75
N ILE A 248 -15.17 5.36 18.59
CA ILE A 248 -13.79 5.60 18.16
C ILE A 248 -13.54 7.10 17.90
N LEU A 249 -14.44 7.77 17.20
CA LEU A 249 -14.31 9.21 16.94
C LEU A 249 -14.35 10.02 18.22
N GLU A 250 -15.23 9.66 19.16
CA GLU A 250 -15.29 10.33 20.49
C GLU A 250 -14.02 10.06 21.29
N TYR A 251 -13.49 8.85 21.26
CA TYR A 251 -12.22 8.54 21.90
C TYR A 251 -11.09 9.44 21.34
N GLN A 252 -10.93 9.50 20.02
CA GLN A 252 -9.91 10.33 19.39
C GLN A 252 -10.11 11.83 19.67
N ARG A 253 -11.34 12.33 19.53
CA ARG A 253 -11.70 13.72 19.78
C ARG A 253 -11.41 14.12 21.24
N SER A 254 -11.87 13.30 22.18
CA SER A 254 -11.71 13.61 23.61
C SER A 254 -10.25 13.63 24.03
N MET A 255 -9.42 12.73 23.49
CA MET A 255 -7.98 12.74 23.74
C MET A 255 -7.28 14.01 23.24
N ILE A 256 -7.75 14.56 22.10
CA ILE A 256 -7.18 15.79 21.52
C ILE A 256 -7.69 17.02 22.24
N HIS A 257 -9.01 17.16 22.44
CA HIS A 257 -9.64 18.43 22.83
C HIS A 257 -10.02 18.52 24.29
N ASP A 258 -10.48 17.42 24.91
CA ASP A 258 -10.96 17.47 26.30
C ASP A 258 -9.82 17.19 27.29
N LEU A 259 -8.93 16.26 26.95
CA LEU A 259 -7.82 15.83 27.79
C LEU A 259 -6.48 16.41 27.37
N GLU A 260 -6.35 16.85 26.11
CA GLU A 260 -5.12 17.38 25.51
C GLU A 260 -3.91 16.43 25.62
N VAL A 261 -4.17 15.10 25.62
CA VAL A 261 -3.14 14.05 25.76
C VAL A 261 -2.72 13.46 24.41
N ALA A 262 -3.46 13.73 23.37
CA ALA A 262 -3.12 13.40 21.98
C ALA A 262 -2.99 14.67 21.14
N SER A 263 -2.46 14.54 19.94
CA SER A 263 -2.33 15.63 18.98
C SER A 263 -2.87 15.22 17.61
N ILE A 264 -3.16 16.20 16.75
CA ILE A 264 -3.34 15.93 15.32
C ILE A 264 -1.97 15.60 14.72
N ALA A 265 -1.91 14.56 13.88
CA ALA A 265 -0.69 14.15 13.23
C ALA A 265 -0.15 15.27 12.33
N PRO A 266 1.13 15.63 12.42
CA PRO A 266 1.72 16.70 11.62
C PRO A 266 1.95 16.23 10.17
N VAL A 267 0.90 16.23 9.37
CA VAL A 267 0.93 15.84 7.96
C VAL A 267 0.46 17.00 7.09
N THR A 268 0.78 16.94 5.80
CA THR A 268 0.30 17.90 4.79
C THR A 268 -0.68 17.22 3.85
N GLY A 269 -1.65 17.95 3.31
CA GLY A 269 -2.83 17.39 2.64
C GLY A 269 -2.60 16.55 1.37
N ASP A 270 -1.41 16.62 0.78
CA ASP A 270 -0.98 15.83 -0.38
C ASP A 270 0.01 14.72 -0.01
N SER A 271 0.24 14.53 1.28
CA SER A 271 1.29 13.66 1.78
C SER A 271 0.86 12.21 1.91
N THR A 272 1.85 11.36 1.92
CA THR A 272 1.74 9.99 2.43
C THR A 272 1.40 10.02 3.91
N TRP A 273 0.90 8.91 4.46
CA TRP A 273 0.55 8.74 5.88
C TRP A 273 1.61 9.29 6.85
N SER A 274 2.88 9.00 6.64
CA SER A 274 3.96 9.39 7.55
C SER A 274 5.09 10.12 6.82
N PRO A 275 4.87 11.40 6.45
CA PRO A 275 5.88 12.23 5.81
C PRO A 275 7.04 12.55 6.78
N PRO A 276 8.16 13.10 6.28
CA PRO A 276 9.31 13.44 7.14
C PRO A 276 8.98 14.31 8.36
N ILE A 277 8.01 15.23 8.25
CA ILE A 277 7.56 16.07 9.36
C ILE A 277 6.88 15.26 10.47
N TYR A 278 6.18 14.16 10.12
CA TYR A 278 5.60 13.25 11.09
C TYR A 278 6.70 12.60 11.95
N TRP A 279 7.73 12.06 11.34
CA TRP A 279 8.85 11.43 12.06
C TRP A 279 9.70 12.44 12.84
N GLU A 280 9.77 13.69 12.37
CA GLU A 280 10.44 14.76 13.10
C GLU A 280 9.80 15.02 14.46
N ALA A 281 8.46 14.93 14.57
CA ALA A 281 7.78 15.08 15.86
C ALA A 281 8.20 14.01 16.88
N PHE A 282 8.49 12.78 16.44
CA PHE A 282 9.04 11.72 17.31
C PHE A 282 10.49 12.00 17.70
N ARG A 283 11.32 12.45 16.76
CA ARG A 283 12.71 12.86 17.06
C ARG A 283 12.78 13.96 18.09
N GLN A 284 11.87 14.91 18.01
CA GLN A 284 11.77 16.04 18.96
C GLN A 284 11.10 15.69 20.29
N GLY A 285 10.67 14.45 20.49
CA GLY A 285 9.99 14.03 21.71
C GLY A 285 8.62 14.67 21.90
N GLN A 286 7.90 14.92 20.83
CA GLN A 286 6.54 15.49 20.90
C GLN A 286 5.47 14.41 21.02
N ILE A 287 5.73 13.19 20.53
CA ILE A 287 4.81 12.06 20.48
C ILE A 287 5.53 10.80 20.96
N ALA A 288 4.86 9.98 21.78
CA ALA A 288 5.44 8.81 22.44
C ALA A 288 5.05 7.47 21.80
N THR A 289 3.93 7.39 21.07
CA THR A 289 3.48 6.13 20.45
C THR A 289 2.98 6.35 19.03
N THR A 290 3.09 5.30 18.21
CA THR A 290 2.50 5.27 16.85
C THR A 290 1.96 3.88 16.54
N MET A 291 0.83 3.78 15.83
CA MET A 291 0.27 2.51 15.40
C MET A 291 0.41 2.32 13.89
N GLY A 292 0.61 1.10 13.46
CA GLY A 292 0.72 0.78 12.02
C GLY A 292 1.29 -0.60 11.76
N ALA A 293 1.37 -0.93 10.50
CA ALA A 293 1.89 -2.20 10.00
C ALA A 293 3.44 -2.22 9.95
N PRO A 294 4.09 -3.36 9.62
CA PRO A 294 5.55 -3.48 9.59
C PRO A 294 6.25 -2.44 8.73
N TRP A 295 5.70 -2.06 7.59
CA TRP A 295 6.27 -1.02 6.73
C TRP A 295 6.33 0.35 7.44
N HIS A 296 5.45 0.62 8.41
CA HIS A 296 5.45 1.82 9.24
C HIS A 296 6.29 1.64 10.51
N ASN A 297 5.94 0.68 11.35
CA ASN A 297 6.54 0.46 12.67
C ASN A 297 7.81 -0.41 12.63
N GLY A 298 7.91 -1.37 11.73
CA GLY A 298 8.96 -2.39 11.76
C GLY A 298 10.38 -1.87 11.53
N LYS A 299 10.55 -0.63 11.08
CA LYS A 299 11.87 -0.04 10.77
C LYS A 299 11.95 1.43 11.17
N VAL A 300 11.46 1.77 12.35
CA VAL A 300 11.45 3.15 12.84
C VAL A 300 12.84 3.75 13.03
N GLY A 301 13.88 2.92 13.24
CA GLY A 301 15.28 3.32 13.34
C GLY A 301 15.94 3.75 12.02
N ARG A 302 15.26 3.69 10.88
CA ARG A 302 15.80 4.18 9.60
C ARG A 302 15.95 5.71 9.60
N ASP A 303 16.95 6.21 8.87
CA ASP A 303 17.24 7.66 8.76
C ASP A 303 16.06 8.49 8.23
N ASP A 304 15.21 7.88 7.41
CA ASP A 304 14.01 8.52 6.85
C ASP A 304 12.80 8.50 7.81
N LYS A 305 12.92 7.87 8.98
CA LYS A 305 11.92 7.80 10.05
C LYS A 305 12.40 8.45 11.35
N ILE A 306 12.29 7.76 12.50
CA ILE A 306 12.82 8.29 13.77
C ILE A 306 14.34 8.39 13.71
N GLY A 307 14.99 7.43 13.04
CA GLY A 307 16.44 7.43 12.86
C GLY A 307 17.21 6.99 14.11
N PRO A 308 18.56 7.10 14.06
CA PRO A 308 19.42 6.68 15.17
C PRO A 308 19.27 7.61 16.40
N GLY A 309 19.66 7.07 17.56
CA GLY A 309 19.73 7.80 18.83
C GLY A 309 18.58 7.53 19.80
N GLN A 310 17.70 6.58 19.46
CA GLN A 310 16.63 6.08 20.34
C GLN A 310 16.61 4.54 20.37
N GLU A 311 17.75 3.91 20.08
CA GLU A 311 17.93 2.45 20.14
C GLU A 311 17.68 1.94 21.57
N GLY A 312 16.88 0.86 21.68
CA GLY A 312 16.51 0.28 22.97
C GLY A 312 15.46 1.06 23.77
N GLU A 313 14.97 2.19 23.25
CA GLU A 313 13.94 2.98 23.93
C GLU A 313 12.51 2.55 23.58
N TRP A 314 12.35 1.73 22.54
CA TRP A 314 11.06 1.35 21.96
C TRP A 314 10.74 -0.12 22.17
N PHE A 315 9.45 -0.45 22.16
CA PHE A 315 8.96 -1.80 21.97
C PHE A 315 7.67 -1.80 21.14
N LEU A 316 7.33 -2.96 20.58
CA LEU A 316 6.07 -3.20 19.90
C LEU A 316 5.14 -4.03 20.78
N GLN A 317 3.87 -3.68 20.79
CA GLN A 317 2.81 -4.46 21.44
C GLN A 317 1.62 -4.63 20.50
N PRO A 318 0.74 -5.61 20.75
CA PRO A 318 -0.59 -5.68 20.13
C PRO A 318 -1.35 -4.37 20.31
N LEU A 319 -2.33 -4.10 19.44
CA LEU A 319 -3.23 -2.97 19.64
C LEU A 319 -3.99 -3.15 20.96
N PRO A 320 -4.18 -2.06 21.75
CA PRO A 320 -4.93 -2.14 22.98
C PRO A 320 -6.39 -2.58 22.76
N ALA A 321 -6.95 -3.32 23.72
CA ALA A 321 -8.37 -3.71 23.75
C ALA A 321 -9.25 -2.60 24.35
N GLY A 322 -10.53 -2.91 24.63
CA GLY A 322 -11.44 -2.03 25.38
C GLY A 322 -12.40 -1.22 24.51
N ILE A 323 -12.24 -1.24 23.18
CA ILE A 323 -13.24 -0.74 22.23
C ILE A 323 -13.71 -1.94 21.39
N GLY A 324 -15.00 -2.17 21.30
CA GLY A 324 -15.60 -3.25 20.53
C GLY A 324 -15.04 -4.64 20.86
N ALA A 325 -14.68 -5.41 19.85
CA ALA A 325 -14.22 -6.81 19.98
C ALA A 325 -12.82 -6.94 20.58
N GLY A 326 -11.98 -5.89 20.56
CA GLY A 326 -10.62 -5.92 21.08
C GLY A 326 -9.71 -6.90 20.34
N ILE A 327 -9.80 -6.96 19.03
CA ILE A 327 -8.88 -7.75 18.18
C ILE A 327 -7.49 -7.12 18.31
N PRO A 328 -6.42 -7.90 18.56
CA PRO A 328 -5.10 -7.34 18.90
C PRO A 328 -4.36 -6.70 17.72
N THR A 329 -4.99 -6.69 16.55
CA THR A 329 -4.42 -6.18 15.30
C THR A 329 -5.50 -5.68 14.34
N ALA A 330 -5.06 -5.05 13.28
CA ALA A 330 -5.84 -4.67 12.12
C ALA A 330 -4.99 -4.87 10.86
N THR A 331 -5.54 -4.62 9.68
CA THR A 331 -4.76 -4.52 8.44
C THR A 331 -4.72 -3.08 7.97
N HIS A 332 -3.55 -2.60 7.54
CA HIS A 332 -3.43 -1.27 6.95
C HIS A 332 -2.26 -1.16 5.98
N GLY A 333 -2.51 -0.57 4.80
CA GLY A 333 -1.49 -0.40 3.78
C GLY A 333 -1.23 -1.65 2.95
N GLY A 334 -0.11 -1.65 2.26
CA GLY A 334 0.33 -2.71 1.36
C GLY A 334 0.15 -2.38 -0.12
N THR A 335 0.92 -3.09 -0.91
CA THR A 335 0.94 -2.95 -2.37
C THR A 335 0.84 -4.33 -3.00
N SER A 336 -0.03 -4.50 -3.99
CA SER A 336 -0.14 -5.75 -4.76
C SER A 336 0.73 -5.75 -6.00
N VAL A 337 0.83 -6.93 -6.60
CA VAL A 337 1.07 -7.11 -8.02
C VAL A 337 -0.22 -7.55 -8.69
N SER A 338 -0.58 -6.87 -9.76
CA SER A 338 -1.83 -7.10 -10.52
C SER A 338 -1.53 -7.10 -12.01
N ILE A 339 -2.31 -7.87 -12.78
CA ILE A 339 -2.27 -7.85 -14.24
C ILE A 339 -3.43 -6.96 -14.72
N PRO A 340 -3.16 -5.81 -15.32
CA PRO A 340 -4.23 -4.94 -15.80
C PRO A 340 -4.96 -5.57 -16.99
N LYS A 341 -6.25 -5.29 -17.07
CA LYS A 341 -7.03 -5.65 -18.27
C LYS A 341 -6.46 -4.89 -19.47
N GLY A 342 -6.22 -5.61 -20.55
CA GLY A 342 -5.57 -5.06 -21.74
C GLY A 342 -4.03 -5.14 -21.74
N ALA A 343 -3.42 -5.81 -20.75
CA ALA A 343 -2.02 -6.23 -20.81
C ALA A 343 -1.74 -6.99 -22.12
N LYS A 344 -0.57 -6.75 -22.71
CA LYS A 344 -0.19 -7.40 -23.97
C LYS A 344 0.34 -8.81 -23.76
N HIS A 345 0.95 -9.05 -22.59
CA HIS A 345 1.64 -10.29 -22.26
C HIS A 345 1.17 -10.83 -20.89
N PRO A 346 -0.16 -11.12 -20.72
CA PRO A 346 -0.70 -11.51 -19.43
C PRO A 346 -0.17 -12.87 -18.94
N GLU A 347 0.17 -13.79 -19.84
CA GLU A 347 0.74 -15.09 -19.47
C GLU A 347 2.16 -14.94 -18.94
N GLU A 348 2.99 -14.12 -19.56
CA GLU A 348 4.36 -13.85 -19.11
C GLU A 348 4.34 -12.99 -17.82
N ALA A 349 3.41 -12.05 -17.71
CA ALA A 349 3.18 -11.29 -16.48
C ALA A 349 2.83 -12.22 -15.32
N TRP A 350 1.97 -13.21 -15.55
CA TRP A 350 1.65 -14.20 -14.53
C TRP A 350 2.89 -15.01 -14.10
N LYS A 351 3.71 -15.48 -15.05
CA LYS A 351 4.95 -16.21 -14.74
C LYS A 351 5.86 -15.38 -13.82
N VAL A 352 6.00 -14.07 -14.09
CA VAL A 352 6.77 -13.16 -13.22
C VAL A 352 6.15 -13.06 -11.83
N ILE A 353 4.83 -12.87 -11.75
CA ILE A 353 4.12 -12.75 -10.47
C ILE A 353 4.21 -14.05 -9.67
N GLU A 354 3.92 -15.19 -10.30
CA GLU A 354 3.99 -16.51 -9.68
C GLU A 354 5.39 -16.78 -9.12
N PHE A 355 6.40 -16.54 -9.93
CA PHE A 355 7.80 -16.73 -9.53
C PHE A 355 8.21 -15.83 -8.35
N THR A 356 7.84 -14.55 -8.39
CA THR A 356 8.29 -13.58 -7.39
C THR A 356 7.45 -13.56 -6.12
N HIS A 357 6.19 -14.00 -6.14
CA HIS A 357 5.27 -13.89 -4.99
C HIS A 357 4.78 -15.23 -4.44
N LEU A 358 5.07 -16.35 -5.10
CA LEU A 358 4.61 -17.68 -4.71
C LEU A 358 5.74 -18.74 -4.74
N THR A 359 7.02 -18.33 -4.81
CA THR A 359 8.17 -19.23 -4.77
C THR A 359 8.93 -19.05 -3.47
N GLU A 360 9.03 -20.10 -2.65
CA GLU A 360 9.62 -20.06 -1.31
C GLU A 360 11.03 -19.47 -1.30
N ALA A 361 11.97 -19.98 -2.12
CA ALA A 361 13.35 -19.52 -2.16
C ALA A 361 13.48 -18.01 -2.49
N VAL A 362 12.59 -17.47 -3.33
CA VAL A 362 12.54 -16.03 -3.66
C VAL A 362 12.03 -15.23 -2.48
N LEU A 363 11.01 -15.74 -1.79
CA LEU A 363 10.39 -15.07 -0.65
C LEU A 363 11.25 -15.14 0.61
N GLU A 364 12.06 -16.17 0.79
CA GLU A 364 13.11 -16.23 1.81
C GLU A 364 14.18 -15.13 1.61
N ASP A 365 14.58 -14.85 0.36
CA ASP A 365 15.45 -13.69 0.05
C ASP A 365 14.78 -12.36 0.39
N ALA A 366 13.47 -12.24 0.13
CA ALA A 366 12.70 -11.05 0.51
C ALA A 366 12.74 -10.79 2.02
N ILE A 367 12.63 -11.84 2.84
CA ILE A 367 12.73 -11.74 4.30
C ILE A 367 14.11 -11.21 4.72
N GLN A 368 15.20 -11.71 4.12
CA GLN A 368 16.55 -11.22 4.39
C GLN A 368 16.72 -9.73 4.03
N ARG A 369 15.95 -9.23 3.08
CA ARG A 369 15.88 -7.79 2.72
C ARG A 369 14.93 -7.00 3.61
N GLY A 370 14.28 -7.66 4.58
CA GLY A 370 13.37 -7.08 5.55
C GLY A 370 11.96 -6.81 5.03
N ILE A 371 11.51 -7.57 4.05
CA ILE A 371 10.11 -7.69 3.65
C ILE A 371 9.56 -8.93 4.35
N THR A 372 8.39 -8.85 4.96
CA THR A 372 7.70 -10.01 5.52
C THR A 372 6.61 -10.42 4.53
N PRO A 373 6.83 -11.44 3.68
CA PRO A 373 5.88 -11.81 2.64
C PRO A 373 4.54 -12.26 3.21
N SER A 374 3.46 -12.04 2.47
CA SER A 374 2.12 -12.55 2.83
C SER A 374 1.90 -14.01 2.41
N TYR A 375 2.97 -14.83 2.43
CA TYR A 375 2.99 -16.24 2.04
C TYR A 375 3.46 -17.10 3.21
N LYS A 376 2.54 -17.89 3.78
CA LYS A 376 2.73 -18.63 5.03
C LYS A 376 3.92 -19.60 5.05
N PRO A 377 4.22 -20.36 3.96
CA PRO A 377 5.32 -21.34 3.99
C PRO A 377 6.70 -20.79 4.36
N VAL A 378 6.92 -19.47 4.22
CA VAL A 378 8.21 -18.84 4.55
C VAL A 378 8.20 -18.04 5.86
N LEU A 379 7.08 -18.01 6.57
CA LEU A 379 6.95 -17.18 7.78
C LEU A 379 7.61 -17.77 9.04
N ASP A 380 8.14 -18.99 8.98
CA ASP A 380 8.99 -19.59 10.02
C ASP A 380 10.49 -19.36 9.79
N HIS A 381 10.86 -18.51 8.81
CA HIS A 381 12.24 -18.24 8.46
C HIS A 381 13.04 -17.68 9.66
N PRO A 382 14.27 -18.21 9.97
CA PRO A 382 15.03 -17.83 11.17
C PRO A 382 15.29 -16.33 11.35
N VAL A 383 15.42 -15.56 10.26
CA VAL A 383 15.63 -14.10 10.30
C VAL A 383 14.46 -13.37 10.98
N LEU A 384 13.25 -13.91 10.89
CA LEU A 384 12.09 -13.31 11.58
C LEU A 384 12.15 -13.49 13.11
N ASN A 385 12.99 -14.42 13.57
CA ASN A 385 13.23 -14.70 14.99
C ASN A 385 14.47 -13.98 15.53
N GLU A 386 15.10 -13.11 14.73
CA GLU A 386 16.24 -12.32 15.19
C GLU A 386 15.77 -11.13 16.04
N PRO A 387 16.48 -10.86 17.18
CA PRO A 387 16.20 -9.69 17.99
C PRO A 387 16.53 -8.41 17.21
N TYR A 388 15.71 -7.37 17.42
CA TYR A 388 15.91 -6.07 16.80
C TYR A 388 16.33 -5.04 17.84
N ASP A 389 17.58 -4.60 17.78
CA ASP A 389 18.20 -3.73 18.79
C ASP A 389 17.43 -2.43 19.05
N TYR A 390 16.80 -1.87 18.02
CA TYR A 390 16.01 -0.64 18.17
C TYR A 390 14.80 -0.82 19.10
N TYR A 391 14.29 -2.03 19.16
CA TYR A 391 13.20 -2.44 20.04
C TYR A 391 13.69 -3.23 21.26
N ASP A 392 14.80 -2.79 21.87
CA ASP A 392 15.37 -3.38 23.09
C ASP A 392 15.58 -4.90 22.99
N GLY A 393 16.00 -5.37 21.82
CA GLY A 393 16.20 -6.79 21.56
C GLY A 393 14.92 -7.62 21.40
N GLN A 394 13.76 -6.98 21.27
CA GLN A 394 12.50 -7.69 21.00
C GLN A 394 12.54 -8.40 19.64
N VAL A 395 12.04 -9.62 19.59
CA VAL A 395 11.83 -10.37 18.34
C VAL A 395 10.52 -9.93 17.72
N ILE A 396 10.59 -8.85 16.91
CA ILE A 396 9.39 -8.23 16.33
C ILE A 396 8.73 -9.08 15.24
N GLY A 397 9.50 -9.96 14.59
CA GLY A 397 8.96 -10.88 13.59
C GLY A 397 7.97 -11.87 14.20
N GLU A 398 8.29 -12.47 15.36
CA GLU A 398 7.36 -13.36 16.09
C GLU A 398 6.04 -12.64 16.40
N LEU A 399 6.11 -11.41 16.92
CA LEU A 399 4.90 -10.62 17.20
C LEU A 399 4.04 -10.42 15.95
N TYR A 400 4.66 -10.02 14.83
CA TYR A 400 3.90 -9.80 13.60
C TYR A 400 3.30 -11.08 13.03
N MET A 401 3.95 -12.24 13.19
CA MET A 401 3.40 -13.53 12.78
C MET A 401 2.19 -13.92 13.63
N GLU A 402 2.29 -13.76 14.95
CA GLU A 402 1.15 -13.98 15.86
C GLU A 402 -0.04 -13.06 15.52
N LEU A 403 0.23 -11.80 15.24
CA LEU A 403 -0.80 -10.83 14.85
C LEU A 403 -1.40 -11.15 13.47
N ALA A 404 -0.58 -11.64 12.51
CA ALA A 404 -1.05 -12.00 11.17
C ALA A 404 -2.11 -13.09 11.19
N GLU A 405 -2.01 -14.06 12.12
CA GLU A 405 -3.01 -15.13 12.31
C GLU A 405 -4.36 -14.61 12.82
N GLN A 406 -4.35 -13.46 13.52
CA GLN A 406 -5.53 -12.86 14.15
C GLN A 406 -6.10 -11.69 13.34
N MET A 407 -5.52 -11.40 12.18
CA MET A 407 -5.91 -10.25 11.38
C MET A 407 -7.34 -10.40 10.85
N PRO A 408 -8.20 -9.38 11.05
CA PRO A 408 -9.58 -9.43 10.58
C PRO A 408 -9.63 -9.43 9.05
N ARG A 409 -10.65 -10.11 8.51
CA ARG A 409 -11.00 -10.01 7.08
C ARG A 409 -11.71 -8.68 6.84
N ILE A 410 -11.46 -8.09 5.69
CA ILE A 410 -12.08 -6.84 5.26
C ILE A 410 -12.68 -6.99 3.86
N TYR A 411 -13.52 -6.06 3.49
CA TYR A 411 -14.11 -5.98 2.15
C TYR A 411 -13.79 -4.63 1.51
N GLN A 412 -13.79 -4.61 0.19
CA GLN A 412 -13.60 -3.41 -0.62
C GLN A 412 -14.91 -2.95 -1.26
N SER A 413 -14.89 -1.70 -1.72
CA SER A 413 -15.97 -1.11 -2.50
C SER A 413 -15.39 -0.36 -3.70
N PRO A 414 -16.00 -0.46 -4.89
CA PRO A 414 -15.61 0.38 -6.03
C PRO A 414 -15.62 1.89 -5.71
N TRP A 415 -16.42 2.29 -4.72
CA TRP A 415 -16.59 3.67 -4.27
C TRP A 415 -15.66 4.08 -3.13
N ALA A 416 -14.76 3.18 -2.69
CA ALA A 416 -13.89 3.44 -1.54
C ALA A 416 -13.10 4.76 -1.63
N PRO A 417 -12.49 5.15 -2.78
CA PRO A 417 -11.76 6.42 -2.87
C PRO A 417 -12.62 7.65 -2.60
N GLU A 418 -13.81 7.70 -3.21
CA GLU A 418 -14.75 8.82 -3.01
C GLU A 418 -15.32 8.80 -1.61
N PHE A 419 -15.57 7.60 -1.11
CA PHE A 419 -16.06 7.43 0.26
C PHE A 419 -15.04 7.93 1.29
N HIS A 420 -13.77 7.54 1.19
CA HIS A 420 -12.74 8.03 2.09
C HIS A 420 -12.62 9.55 2.04
N THR A 421 -12.74 10.15 0.86
CA THR A 421 -12.76 11.61 0.68
C THR A 421 -13.97 12.25 1.36
N ALA A 422 -15.15 11.68 1.18
CA ALA A 422 -16.37 12.17 1.82
C ALA A 422 -16.31 12.04 3.35
N PHE A 423 -15.90 10.88 3.86
CA PHE A 423 -15.72 10.64 5.29
C PHE A 423 -14.71 11.61 5.92
N GLN A 424 -13.57 11.81 5.29
CA GLN A 424 -12.58 12.76 5.74
C GLN A 424 -13.16 14.17 5.85
N ASN A 425 -13.80 14.66 4.79
CA ASN A 425 -14.26 16.05 4.73
C ASN A 425 -15.50 16.32 5.57
N ILE A 426 -16.42 15.36 5.69
CA ILE A 426 -17.72 15.55 6.38
C ILE A 426 -17.60 15.14 7.85
N VAL A 427 -16.78 14.14 8.18
CA VAL A 427 -16.76 13.58 9.54
C VAL A 427 -15.41 13.78 10.20
N LEU A 428 -14.33 13.20 9.66
CA LEU A 428 -13.06 13.08 10.37
C LEU A 428 -12.42 14.44 10.66
N THR A 429 -12.22 15.27 9.65
CA THR A 429 -11.65 16.62 9.83
C THR A 429 -12.51 17.49 10.73
N PRO A 430 -13.84 17.60 10.56
CA PRO A 430 -14.68 18.35 11.50
C PRO A 430 -14.62 17.85 12.95
N VAL A 431 -14.56 16.54 13.16
CA VAL A 431 -14.45 15.97 14.52
C VAL A 431 -13.08 16.27 15.13
N LEU A 432 -12.00 16.01 14.40
CA LEU A 432 -10.64 16.09 14.95
C LEU A 432 -10.06 17.50 14.94
N GLN A 433 -10.36 18.35 13.94
CA GLN A 433 -9.88 19.74 13.89
C GLN A 433 -10.83 20.72 14.55
N ASP A 434 -12.14 20.63 14.18
CA ASP A 434 -13.12 21.63 14.60
C ASP A 434 -13.84 21.26 15.91
N ASN A 435 -13.44 20.15 16.54
CA ASN A 435 -14.00 19.66 17.82
C ASN A 435 -15.51 19.40 17.74
N ARG A 436 -16.04 18.97 16.59
CA ARG A 436 -17.45 18.62 16.47
C ARG A 436 -17.75 17.27 17.13
N SER A 437 -18.93 17.19 17.79
CA SER A 437 -19.42 15.98 18.47
C SER A 437 -20.88 15.64 18.14
N ASP A 438 -21.45 16.29 17.15
CA ASP A 438 -22.80 16.06 16.65
C ASP A 438 -22.83 14.92 15.62
N TYR A 439 -22.36 13.74 16.03
CA TYR A 439 -22.12 12.57 15.17
C TYR A 439 -23.31 12.16 14.34
N ASP A 440 -24.55 12.19 14.90
CA ASP A 440 -25.77 11.83 14.17
C ASP A 440 -26.01 12.75 12.96
N GLN A 441 -25.70 14.04 13.12
CA GLN A 441 -25.80 14.98 12.00
C GLN A 441 -24.73 14.71 10.96
N LEU A 442 -23.45 14.55 11.38
CA LEU A 442 -22.32 14.30 10.48
C LEU A 442 -22.53 13.00 9.69
N PHE A 443 -23.01 11.95 10.34
CA PHE A 443 -23.29 10.66 9.70
C PHE A 443 -24.48 10.76 8.74
N GLY A 444 -25.51 11.51 9.09
CA GLY A 444 -26.62 11.79 8.17
C GLY A 444 -26.19 12.55 6.93
N GLU A 445 -25.32 13.56 7.08
CA GLU A 445 -24.72 14.30 5.95
C GLU A 445 -23.88 13.38 5.07
N LEU A 446 -23.08 12.52 5.69
CA LEU A 446 -22.27 11.53 4.97
C LEU A 446 -23.14 10.53 4.20
N GLU A 447 -24.20 9.99 4.82
CA GLU A 447 -25.11 9.06 4.15
C GLU A 447 -25.73 9.67 2.89
N VAL A 448 -26.16 10.94 2.95
CA VAL A 448 -26.67 11.67 1.78
C VAL A 448 -25.60 11.77 0.69
N GLU A 449 -24.36 12.09 1.04
CA GLU A 449 -23.26 12.18 0.08
C GLU A 449 -22.92 10.82 -0.53
N LEU A 450 -22.95 9.74 0.25
CA LEU A 450 -22.73 8.37 -0.26
C LEU A 450 -23.80 7.98 -1.29
N GLN A 451 -25.07 8.29 -1.03
CA GLN A 451 -26.14 8.03 -2.00
C GLN A 451 -25.91 8.83 -3.30
N ARG A 452 -25.46 10.08 -3.18
CA ARG A 452 -25.09 10.89 -4.34
C ARG A 452 -23.96 10.28 -5.14
N ILE A 453 -22.88 9.83 -4.47
CA ILE A 453 -21.73 9.20 -5.12
C ILE A 453 -22.15 7.92 -5.87
N LYS A 454 -22.97 7.07 -5.25
CA LYS A 454 -23.46 5.83 -5.90
C LYS A 454 -24.39 6.08 -7.08
N SER A 455 -24.96 7.28 -7.21
CA SER A 455 -25.84 7.65 -8.32
C SER A 455 -25.09 8.21 -9.53
N LEU A 456 -23.79 8.43 -9.44
CA LEU A 456 -22.92 8.90 -10.52
C LEU A 456 -22.45 7.74 -11.41
#